data_23b135c64266aad481af8101f94bcc60
#
_entry.id   23b135c64266aad481af8101f94bcc60
#
_cell.length_a   1.000
_cell.length_b   1.000
_cell.length_c   1.000
_cell.angle_alpha   90.00
_cell.angle_beta   90.00
_cell.angle_gamma   90.00
#
_symmetry.space_group_name_H-M   'P 1'
#
loop_
_entity.id
_entity.type
_entity.pdbx_description
1 polymer ?
#
loop_
_entity_poly.entity_id
_entity_poly.type
_entity_poly.pdbx_seq_one_letter_code
_entity_poly.pdbx_strand_id
1 'polypeptide(L)'
;MRKFGCLLIGLICFVSIVGVYAFNIIEKDDVHTPDYYESNVRSMFGREQWEAGKQLLDEGLSIYPDVNGLNELCGRYHYRKKDYDTARYFLVRAVRDNPENVEAKQLLIKVEDETRNYSSAICYVNELLEINPYWQGLWRKKIELYRKQGNVEEADRLLRRLRQIYPNDSTVQRDYVYRLEESYQERRKSGDKEKAVALLRDLVEVSPQNEGYYLDLVNLLLQQGNTEEAIQTAGVGVSRI
;
A
#
# COMPACT_ATOMS: atom_id res chain seq x y z
N MET A 1 -25.98 -32.43 68.38
CA MET A 1 -26.08 -32.40 66.90
C MET A 1 -25.68 -31.10 66.23
N ARG A 2 -25.10 -30.09 66.91
CA ARG A 2 -24.67 -28.78 66.28
C ARG A 2 -23.17 -28.69 65.84
N LYS A 3 -22.33 -29.63 66.26
CA LYS A 3 -20.90 -29.62 65.99
C LYS A 3 -20.50 -30.28 64.65
N PHE A 4 -21.34 -31.13 64.07
CA PHE A 4 -21.05 -31.83 62.82
C PHE A 4 -21.37 -30.96 61.57
N GLY A 5 -22.30 -30.02 61.68
CA GLY A 5 -22.67 -29.15 60.52
C GLY A 5 -21.58 -28.10 60.17
N CYS A 6 -20.87 -27.58 61.15
CA CYS A 6 -19.80 -26.61 60.91
C CYS A 6 -18.54 -27.25 60.29
N LEU A 7 -18.26 -28.52 60.57
CA LEU A 7 -17.13 -29.22 59.98
C LEU A 7 -17.37 -29.55 58.50
N LEU A 8 -18.63 -29.89 58.14
CA LEU A 8 -19.00 -30.21 56.76
C LEU A 8 -18.99 -28.95 55.87
N ILE A 9 -19.49 -27.83 56.39
CA ILE A 9 -19.49 -26.55 55.67
C ILE A 9 -18.05 -26.04 55.46
N GLY A 10 -17.19 -26.19 56.50
CA GLY A 10 -15.77 -25.83 56.37
C GLY A 10 -15.03 -26.69 55.34
N LEU A 11 -15.35 -27.99 55.26
CA LEU A 11 -14.74 -28.90 54.28
C LEU A 11 -15.19 -28.59 52.84
N ILE A 12 -16.48 -28.25 52.63
CA ILE A 12 -17.01 -27.88 51.31
C ILE A 12 -16.44 -26.55 50.85
N CYS A 13 -16.31 -25.57 51.74
CA CYS A 13 -15.67 -24.29 51.40
C CYS A 13 -14.17 -24.46 51.11
N PHE A 14 -13.46 -25.34 51.80
CA PHE A 14 -12.03 -25.58 51.57
C PHE A 14 -11.81 -26.31 50.24
N VAL A 15 -12.65 -27.28 49.88
CA VAL A 15 -12.58 -27.98 48.58
C VAL A 15 -12.90 -27.03 47.42
N SER A 16 -13.89 -26.13 47.61
CA SER A 16 -14.20 -25.12 46.57
C SER A 16 -13.08 -24.08 46.40
N ILE A 17 -12.47 -23.64 47.52
CA ILE A 17 -11.33 -22.69 47.46
C ILE A 17 -10.11 -23.37 46.81
N VAL A 18 -9.77 -24.58 47.19
CA VAL A 18 -8.67 -25.36 46.61
C VAL A 18 -8.96 -25.65 45.14
N GLY A 19 -10.22 -25.98 44.78
CA GLY A 19 -10.64 -26.19 43.39
C GLY A 19 -10.50 -24.91 42.55
N VAL A 20 -10.88 -23.74 43.06
CA VAL A 20 -10.70 -22.45 42.38
C VAL A 20 -9.23 -22.07 42.27
N TYR A 21 -8.42 -22.30 43.32
CA TYR A 21 -6.97 -22.07 43.24
C TYR A 21 -6.28 -23.06 42.28
N ALA A 22 -6.68 -24.36 42.29
CA ALA A 22 -6.14 -25.31 41.32
C ALA A 22 -6.56 -25.01 39.91
N PHE A 23 -7.81 -24.57 39.67
CA PHE A 23 -8.28 -24.12 38.35
C PHE A 23 -7.52 -22.88 37.87
N ASN A 24 -7.31 -21.87 38.73
CA ASN A 24 -6.51 -20.69 38.43
C ASN A 24 -5.01 -20.98 38.24
N ILE A 25 -4.45 -22.03 38.85
CA ILE A 25 -3.06 -22.46 38.69
C ILE A 25 -2.91 -23.24 37.36
N ILE A 26 -3.89 -24.07 37.01
CA ILE A 26 -3.87 -24.83 35.74
C ILE A 26 -4.07 -23.91 34.54
N GLU A 27 -4.90 -22.85 34.65
CA GLU A 27 -5.06 -21.84 33.58
C GLU A 27 -3.84 -20.92 33.39
N LYS A 28 -2.94 -20.86 34.38
CA LYS A 28 -1.79 -19.93 34.31
C LYS A 28 -0.55 -20.51 33.63
N ASP A 29 -0.47 -21.83 33.45
CA ASP A 29 0.72 -22.49 32.91
C ASP A 29 0.70 -22.64 31.36
N ASP A 30 -0.42 -22.33 30.67
CA ASP A 30 -0.55 -22.46 29.20
C ASP A 30 -0.72 -21.13 28.45
N VAL A 31 -0.56 -19.99 29.11
CA VAL A 31 -0.64 -18.69 28.43
C VAL A 31 0.68 -18.42 27.68
N HIS A 32 0.66 -18.65 26.39
CA HIS A 32 1.79 -18.33 25.52
C HIS A 32 2.08 -16.82 25.46
N THR A 33 3.32 -16.46 25.16
CA THR A 33 3.75 -15.05 25.00
C THR A 33 3.16 -14.44 23.72
N PRO A 34 3.06 -13.10 23.63
CA PRO A 34 2.67 -12.42 22.39
C PRO A 34 3.49 -12.88 21.17
N ASP A 35 4.80 -13.07 21.34
CA ASP A 35 5.72 -13.51 20.29
C ASP A 35 5.41 -14.92 19.79
N TYR A 36 4.95 -15.81 20.68
CA TYR A 36 4.48 -17.13 20.28
C TYR A 36 3.29 -17.04 19.34
N TYR A 37 2.25 -16.28 19.71
CA TYR A 37 1.07 -16.11 18.86
C TYR A 37 1.44 -15.45 17.52
N GLU A 38 2.20 -14.38 17.57
CA GLU A 38 2.58 -13.64 16.36
C GLU A 38 3.40 -14.50 15.38
N SER A 39 4.42 -15.21 15.87
CA SER A 39 5.28 -16.03 15.02
C SER A 39 4.55 -17.22 14.41
N ASN A 40 3.71 -17.91 15.21
CA ASN A 40 2.95 -19.06 14.74
C ASN A 40 1.84 -18.66 13.76
N VAL A 41 1.08 -17.59 14.03
CA VAL A 41 0.08 -17.06 13.11
C VAL A 41 0.73 -16.63 11.79
N ARG A 42 1.86 -15.92 11.85
CA ARG A 42 2.62 -15.48 10.66
C ARG A 42 3.08 -16.68 9.83
N SER A 43 3.57 -17.75 10.51
CA SER A 43 3.96 -19.01 9.86
C SER A 43 2.76 -19.73 9.22
N MET A 44 1.62 -19.81 9.91
CA MET A 44 0.40 -20.41 9.39
C MET A 44 -0.14 -19.67 8.17
N PHE A 45 -0.16 -18.33 8.20
CA PHE A 45 -0.57 -17.51 7.06
C PHE A 45 0.40 -17.68 5.87
N GLY A 46 1.70 -17.82 6.12
CA GLY A 46 2.69 -18.12 5.10
C GLY A 46 2.51 -19.48 4.42
N ARG A 47 1.91 -20.45 5.14
CA ARG A 47 1.54 -21.79 4.63
C ARG A 47 0.10 -21.86 4.12
N GLU A 48 -0.58 -20.72 3.95
CA GLU A 48 -1.97 -20.61 3.52
C GLU A 48 -3.01 -21.25 4.48
N GLN A 49 -2.62 -21.56 5.70
CA GLN A 49 -3.49 -22.11 6.76
C GLN A 49 -4.27 -20.99 7.45
N TRP A 50 -5.05 -20.22 6.68
CA TRP A 50 -5.67 -18.98 7.14
C TRP A 50 -6.67 -19.15 8.27
N GLU A 51 -7.51 -20.19 8.23
CA GLU A 51 -8.54 -20.39 9.25
C GLU A 51 -7.93 -20.88 10.58
N ALA A 52 -6.97 -21.80 10.52
CA ALA A 52 -6.26 -22.25 11.71
C ALA A 52 -5.44 -21.09 12.33
N GLY A 53 -4.76 -20.31 11.50
CA GLY A 53 -4.05 -19.12 11.96
C GLY A 53 -4.98 -18.08 12.56
N LYS A 54 -6.22 -17.93 12.04
CA LYS A 54 -7.21 -17.02 12.61
C LYS A 54 -7.67 -17.44 14.00
N GLN A 55 -7.89 -18.74 14.23
CA GLN A 55 -8.26 -19.25 15.55
C GLN A 55 -7.17 -18.94 16.59
N LEU A 56 -5.91 -19.21 16.25
CA LEU A 56 -4.77 -18.88 17.12
C LEU A 56 -4.61 -17.38 17.33
N LEU A 57 -4.87 -16.58 16.28
CA LEU A 57 -4.87 -15.12 16.36
C LEU A 57 -5.94 -14.56 17.28
N ASP A 58 -7.17 -15.14 17.25
CA ASP A 58 -8.26 -14.73 18.13
C ASP A 58 -7.96 -15.05 19.58
N GLU A 59 -7.35 -16.20 19.84
CA GLU A 59 -6.86 -16.56 21.17
C GLU A 59 -5.82 -15.52 21.64
N GLY A 60 -4.79 -15.24 20.83
CA GLY A 60 -3.77 -14.25 21.15
C GLY A 60 -4.35 -12.86 21.40
N LEU A 61 -5.28 -12.39 20.56
CA LEU A 61 -5.92 -11.07 20.72
C LEU A 61 -6.85 -11.00 21.93
N SER A 62 -7.44 -12.13 22.37
CA SER A 62 -8.24 -12.16 23.59
C SER A 62 -7.41 -11.90 24.84
N ILE A 63 -6.13 -12.30 24.82
CA ILE A 63 -5.18 -12.14 25.93
C ILE A 63 -4.39 -10.83 25.78
N TYR A 64 -4.00 -10.50 24.55
CA TYR A 64 -3.10 -9.38 24.19
C TYR A 64 -3.73 -8.47 23.13
N PRO A 65 -4.81 -7.73 23.44
CA PRO A 65 -5.57 -6.98 22.45
C PRO A 65 -4.79 -5.79 21.83
N ASP A 66 -3.77 -5.28 22.52
CA ASP A 66 -3.02 -4.10 22.10
C ASP A 66 -1.66 -4.41 21.47
N VAL A 67 -1.34 -5.70 21.25
CA VAL A 67 -0.08 -6.07 20.59
C VAL A 67 -0.15 -5.75 19.10
N ASN A 68 0.78 -4.93 18.65
CA ASN A 68 0.81 -4.39 17.28
C ASN A 68 0.91 -5.46 16.20
N GLY A 69 1.76 -6.46 16.39
CA GLY A 69 1.93 -7.56 15.45
C GLY A 69 0.67 -8.40 15.29
N LEU A 70 -0.07 -8.67 16.37
CA LEU A 70 -1.36 -9.37 16.31
C LEU A 70 -2.42 -8.53 15.60
N ASN A 71 -2.47 -7.22 15.88
CA ASN A 71 -3.37 -6.30 15.17
C ASN A 71 -3.04 -6.25 13.67
N GLU A 72 -1.75 -6.18 13.28
CA GLU A 72 -1.32 -6.26 11.89
C GLU A 72 -1.80 -7.55 11.20
N LEU A 73 -1.59 -8.70 11.84
CA LEU A 73 -2.01 -10.00 11.31
C LEU A 73 -3.54 -10.11 11.19
N CYS A 74 -4.30 -9.55 12.13
CA CYS A 74 -5.74 -9.49 12.05
C CYS A 74 -6.18 -8.62 10.86
N GLY A 75 -5.58 -7.45 10.67
CA GLY A 75 -5.81 -6.62 9.51
C GLY A 75 -5.48 -7.33 8.19
N ARG A 76 -4.39 -8.09 8.14
CA ARG A 76 -3.99 -8.92 6.99
C ARG A 76 -5.02 -10.00 6.66
N TYR A 77 -5.55 -10.70 7.67
CA TYR A 77 -6.59 -11.70 7.48
C TYR A 77 -7.86 -11.09 6.90
N HIS A 78 -8.35 -9.98 7.48
CA HIS A 78 -9.57 -9.31 7.02
C HIS A 78 -9.40 -8.70 5.62
N TYR A 79 -8.21 -8.15 5.30
CA TYR A 79 -7.90 -7.71 3.94
C TYR A 79 -8.04 -8.84 2.92
N ARG A 80 -7.51 -10.03 3.23
CA ARG A 80 -7.67 -11.21 2.35
C ARG A 80 -9.14 -11.62 2.17
N LYS A 81 -9.96 -11.46 3.21
CA LYS A 81 -11.41 -11.72 3.16
C LYS A 81 -12.19 -10.59 2.45
N LYS A 82 -11.52 -9.53 2.01
CA LYS A 82 -12.10 -8.30 1.45
C LYS A 82 -13.02 -7.56 2.43
N ASP A 83 -12.89 -7.82 3.71
CA ASP A 83 -13.52 -7.06 4.79
C ASP A 83 -12.61 -5.85 5.11
N TYR A 84 -12.71 -4.84 4.24
CA TYR A 84 -11.80 -3.70 4.27
C TYR A 84 -12.00 -2.80 5.49
N ASP A 85 -13.21 -2.71 6.03
CA ASP A 85 -13.49 -1.88 7.20
C ASP A 85 -12.87 -2.47 8.46
N THR A 86 -13.03 -3.77 8.68
CA THR A 86 -12.38 -4.47 9.79
C THR A 86 -10.86 -4.50 9.61
N ALA A 87 -10.36 -4.70 8.38
CA ALA A 87 -8.94 -4.64 8.09
C ALA A 87 -8.34 -3.27 8.46
N ARG A 88 -8.99 -2.19 8.03
CA ARG A 88 -8.60 -0.81 8.37
C ARG A 88 -8.54 -0.58 9.87
N TYR A 89 -9.57 -1.01 10.59
CA TYR A 89 -9.63 -0.86 12.04
C TYR A 89 -8.40 -1.46 12.74
N PHE A 90 -8.05 -2.70 12.44
CA PHE A 90 -6.91 -3.38 13.06
C PHE A 90 -5.56 -2.82 12.58
N LEU A 91 -5.43 -2.48 11.30
CA LEU A 91 -4.20 -1.91 10.75
C LEU A 91 -3.91 -0.52 11.33
N VAL A 92 -4.92 0.32 11.50
CA VAL A 92 -4.77 1.64 12.15
C VAL A 92 -4.31 1.49 13.60
N ARG A 93 -4.84 0.49 14.34
CA ARG A 93 -4.34 0.17 15.68
C ARG A 93 -2.87 -0.25 15.65
N ALA A 94 -2.48 -1.10 14.69
CA ALA A 94 -1.09 -1.54 14.55
C ALA A 94 -0.11 -0.39 14.28
N VAL A 95 -0.53 0.64 13.53
CA VAL A 95 0.34 1.82 13.22
C VAL A 95 0.31 2.86 14.32
N ARG A 96 -0.81 2.98 15.09
CA ARG A 96 -0.94 3.99 16.14
C ARG A 96 0.16 3.88 17.20
N ASP A 97 0.44 2.66 17.62
CA ASP A 97 1.38 2.39 18.70
C ASP A 97 2.78 2.02 18.15
N ASN A 98 2.89 1.74 16.85
CA ASN A 98 4.14 1.57 16.11
C ASN A 98 4.07 2.31 14.75
N PRO A 99 4.33 3.62 14.72
CA PRO A 99 4.30 4.42 13.48
C PRO A 99 5.32 3.98 12.41
N GLU A 100 6.31 3.17 12.77
CA GLU A 100 7.30 2.62 11.83
C GLU A 100 6.90 1.24 11.26
N ASN A 101 5.70 0.74 11.58
CA ASN A 101 5.23 -0.54 11.02
C ASN A 101 4.96 -0.41 9.52
N VAL A 102 5.99 -0.74 8.73
CA VAL A 102 5.99 -0.68 7.26
C VAL A 102 4.94 -1.62 6.68
N GLU A 103 4.83 -2.84 7.19
CA GLU A 103 3.90 -3.86 6.72
C GLU A 103 2.45 -3.43 6.89
N ALA A 104 2.09 -2.90 8.05
CA ALA A 104 0.75 -2.40 8.31
C ALA A 104 0.41 -1.20 7.40
N LYS A 105 1.34 -0.26 7.20
CA LYS A 105 1.14 0.87 6.27
C LYS A 105 0.98 0.41 4.82
N GLN A 106 1.75 -0.58 4.37
CA GLN A 106 1.58 -1.15 3.03
C GLN A 106 0.20 -1.80 2.84
N LEU A 107 -0.31 -2.48 3.87
CA LEU A 107 -1.66 -3.03 3.83
C LEU A 107 -2.73 -1.93 3.85
N LEU A 108 -2.54 -0.86 4.64
CA LEU A 108 -3.43 0.31 4.63
C LEU A 108 -3.48 0.96 3.25
N ILE A 109 -2.35 1.13 2.57
CA ILE A 109 -2.33 1.64 1.19
C ILE A 109 -3.21 0.79 0.28
N LYS A 110 -3.16 -0.54 0.41
CA LYS A 110 -4.00 -1.44 -0.39
C LYS A 110 -5.48 -1.33 -0.01
N VAL A 111 -5.80 -1.32 1.29
CA VAL A 111 -7.18 -1.15 1.78
C VAL A 111 -7.78 0.16 1.27
N GLU A 112 -7.04 1.27 1.39
CA GLU A 112 -7.50 2.58 0.98
C GLU A 112 -7.65 2.70 -0.55
N ASP A 113 -6.79 2.03 -1.33
CA ASP A 113 -6.93 1.96 -2.78
C ASP A 113 -8.17 1.15 -3.20
N GLU A 114 -8.39 -0.02 -2.62
CA GLU A 114 -9.58 -0.85 -2.89
C GLU A 114 -10.90 -0.15 -2.51
N THR A 115 -10.88 0.64 -1.44
CA THR A 115 -12.04 1.43 -0.99
C THR A 115 -12.13 2.82 -1.64
N ARG A 116 -11.24 3.13 -2.60
CA ARG A 116 -11.16 4.40 -3.34
C ARG A 116 -10.86 5.63 -2.47
N ASN A 117 -10.32 5.43 -1.28
CA ASN A 117 -9.87 6.50 -0.40
C ASN A 117 -8.45 6.96 -0.78
N TYR A 118 -8.27 7.39 -2.03
CA TYR A 118 -6.96 7.65 -2.62
C TYR A 118 -6.13 8.68 -1.83
N SER A 119 -6.76 9.68 -1.24
CA SER A 119 -6.06 10.67 -0.41
C SER A 119 -5.41 10.03 0.82
N SER A 120 -6.10 9.12 1.51
CA SER A 120 -5.55 8.39 2.66
C SER A 120 -4.43 7.44 2.22
N ALA A 121 -4.60 6.74 1.09
CA ALA A 121 -3.55 5.90 0.52
C ALA A 121 -2.28 6.71 0.22
N ILE A 122 -2.41 7.92 -0.39
CA ILE A 122 -1.29 8.81 -0.68
C ILE A 122 -0.60 9.28 0.61
N CYS A 123 -1.35 9.52 1.69
CA CYS A 123 -0.79 9.88 2.99
C CYS A 123 0.17 8.80 3.50
N TYR A 124 -0.28 7.54 3.55
CA TYR A 124 0.57 6.41 3.96
C TYR A 124 1.76 6.18 3.01
N VAL A 125 1.58 6.41 1.69
CA VAL A 125 2.71 6.37 0.75
C VAL A 125 3.75 7.43 1.08
N ASN A 126 3.33 8.65 1.42
CA ASN A 126 4.24 9.73 1.81
C ASN A 126 5.03 9.38 3.07
N GLU A 127 4.35 8.88 4.11
CA GLU A 127 5.00 8.44 5.34
C GLU A 127 6.07 7.37 5.09
N LEU A 128 5.80 6.40 4.21
CA LEU A 128 6.79 5.39 3.83
C LEU A 128 7.94 5.96 2.98
N LEU A 129 7.67 6.97 2.16
CA LEU A 129 8.70 7.67 1.38
C LEU A 129 9.57 8.60 2.26
N GLU A 130 9.09 9.05 3.42
CA GLU A 130 9.90 9.73 4.42
C GLU A 130 10.92 8.78 5.04
N ILE A 131 10.55 7.51 5.28
CA ILE A 131 11.45 6.47 5.78
C ILE A 131 12.47 6.08 4.69
N ASN A 132 12.01 5.87 3.46
CA ASN A 132 12.88 5.52 2.33
C ASN A 132 12.47 6.26 1.05
N PRO A 133 13.09 7.43 0.77
CA PRO A 133 12.81 8.24 -0.42
C PRO A 133 13.11 7.54 -1.75
N TYR A 134 13.94 6.49 -1.72
CA TYR A 134 14.37 5.75 -2.92
C TYR A 134 13.52 4.51 -3.21
N TRP A 135 12.38 4.34 -2.58
CA TRP A 135 11.50 3.19 -2.80
C TRP A 135 10.66 3.36 -4.07
N GLN A 136 11.20 2.90 -5.20
CA GLN A 136 10.58 3.05 -6.53
C GLN A 136 9.12 2.60 -6.59
N GLY A 137 8.80 1.44 -5.98
CA GLY A 137 7.44 0.90 -5.97
C GLY A 137 6.41 1.85 -5.35
N LEU A 138 6.82 2.61 -4.33
CA LEU A 138 5.95 3.59 -3.68
C LEU A 138 5.77 4.85 -4.55
N TRP A 139 6.80 5.30 -5.26
CA TRP A 139 6.67 6.39 -6.23
C TRP A 139 5.68 6.04 -7.33
N ARG A 140 5.78 4.82 -7.90
CA ARG A 140 4.83 4.33 -8.90
C ARG A 140 3.41 4.24 -8.34
N LYS A 141 3.27 3.72 -7.12
CA LYS A 141 1.97 3.64 -6.45
C LYS A 141 1.35 5.03 -6.22
N LYS A 142 2.16 6.01 -5.83
CA LYS A 142 1.73 7.40 -5.67
C LYS A 142 1.20 7.99 -6.99
N ILE A 143 1.92 7.78 -8.08
CA ILE A 143 1.52 8.22 -9.42
C ILE A 143 0.18 7.57 -9.83
N GLU A 144 0.05 6.25 -9.63
CA GLU A 144 -1.19 5.51 -9.90
C GLU A 144 -2.37 6.07 -9.12
N LEU A 145 -2.18 6.32 -7.81
CA LEU A 145 -3.23 6.85 -6.93
C LEU A 145 -3.69 8.25 -7.35
N TYR A 146 -2.76 9.14 -7.74
CA TYR A 146 -3.14 10.47 -8.27
C TYR A 146 -3.92 10.36 -9.57
N ARG A 147 -3.59 9.41 -10.46
CA ARG A 147 -4.37 9.16 -11.68
C ARG A 147 -5.77 8.63 -11.37
N LYS A 148 -5.90 7.68 -10.46
CA LYS A 148 -7.20 7.17 -10.00
C LYS A 148 -8.07 8.26 -9.36
N GLN A 149 -7.43 9.24 -8.70
CA GLN A 149 -8.09 10.42 -8.13
C GLN A 149 -8.50 11.44 -9.20
N GLY A 150 -8.03 11.30 -10.44
CA GLY A 150 -8.25 12.25 -11.52
C GLY A 150 -7.26 13.43 -11.54
N ASN A 151 -6.26 13.43 -10.66
CA ASN A 151 -5.23 14.47 -10.60
C ASN A 151 -4.05 14.12 -11.53
N VAL A 152 -4.32 14.18 -12.85
CA VAL A 152 -3.36 13.80 -13.90
C VAL A 152 -2.13 14.71 -13.90
N GLU A 153 -2.30 16.00 -13.61
CA GLU A 153 -1.20 16.98 -13.63
C GLU A 153 -0.15 16.68 -12.56
N GLU A 154 -0.59 16.32 -11.35
CA GLU A 154 0.32 15.91 -10.28
C GLU A 154 1.01 14.58 -10.59
N ALA A 155 0.27 13.62 -11.16
CA ALA A 155 0.85 12.36 -11.60
C ALA A 155 1.97 12.58 -12.64
N ASP A 156 1.76 13.44 -13.64
CA ASP A 156 2.74 13.76 -14.67
C ASP A 156 3.96 14.50 -14.10
N ARG A 157 3.75 15.39 -13.11
CA ARG A 157 4.84 16.04 -12.38
C ARG A 157 5.71 15.04 -11.63
N LEU A 158 5.09 14.07 -10.96
CA LEU A 158 5.80 13.02 -10.23
C LEU A 158 6.57 12.07 -11.16
N LEU A 159 6.05 11.79 -12.35
CA LEU A 159 6.76 10.99 -13.35
C LEU A 159 8.10 11.64 -13.76
N ARG A 160 8.08 12.94 -14.03
CA ARG A 160 9.31 13.69 -14.37
C ARG A 160 10.31 13.60 -13.21
N ARG A 161 9.84 13.74 -11.96
CA ARG A 161 10.69 13.62 -10.78
C ARG A 161 11.25 12.20 -10.62
N LEU A 162 10.45 11.17 -10.85
CA LEU A 162 10.89 9.78 -10.78
C LEU A 162 12.02 9.50 -11.78
N ARG A 163 11.90 10.00 -13.03
CA ARG A 163 12.95 9.89 -14.05
C ARG A 163 14.24 10.59 -13.63
N GLN A 164 14.15 11.76 -12.98
CA GLN A 164 15.34 12.47 -12.48
C GLN A 164 16.09 11.69 -11.40
N ILE A 165 15.34 10.98 -10.53
CA ILE A 165 15.92 10.14 -9.46
C ILE A 165 16.55 8.87 -10.05
N TYR A 166 15.95 8.29 -11.10
CA TYR A 166 16.37 7.02 -11.72
C TYR A 166 16.61 7.15 -13.23
N PRO A 167 17.58 7.96 -13.68
CA PRO A 167 17.76 8.28 -15.09
C PRO A 167 18.18 7.09 -15.95
N ASN A 168 18.86 6.10 -15.37
CA ASN A 168 19.40 4.93 -16.08
C ASN A 168 18.61 3.64 -15.84
N ASP A 169 17.50 3.68 -15.12
CA ASP A 169 16.68 2.50 -14.88
C ASP A 169 15.73 2.25 -16.06
N SER A 170 15.97 1.15 -16.78
CA SER A 170 15.19 0.80 -17.99
C SER A 170 13.70 0.62 -17.71
N THR A 171 13.35 0.16 -16.50
CA THR A 171 11.95 -0.04 -16.09
C THR A 171 11.30 1.32 -15.83
N VAL A 172 11.98 2.24 -15.16
CA VAL A 172 11.50 3.61 -14.94
C VAL A 172 11.35 4.33 -16.27
N GLN A 173 12.32 4.19 -17.20
CA GLN A 173 12.23 4.79 -18.53
C GLN A 173 11.03 4.28 -19.31
N ARG A 174 10.81 2.95 -19.34
CA ARG A 174 9.65 2.34 -20.01
C ARG A 174 8.33 2.79 -19.40
N ASP A 175 8.22 2.79 -18.05
CA ASP A 175 7.03 3.27 -17.36
C ASP A 175 6.78 4.75 -17.65
N TYR A 176 7.86 5.57 -17.72
CA TYR A 176 7.77 6.98 -18.04
C TYR A 176 7.22 7.19 -19.45
N VAL A 177 7.81 6.54 -20.46
CA VAL A 177 7.35 6.62 -21.85
C VAL A 177 5.88 6.18 -21.96
N TYR A 178 5.54 5.02 -21.40
CA TYR A 178 4.16 4.51 -21.43
C TYR A 178 3.15 5.52 -20.85
N ARG A 179 3.50 6.12 -19.73
CA ARG A 179 2.62 7.11 -19.06
C ARG A 179 2.55 8.43 -19.82
N LEU A 180 3.65 8.88 -20.42
CA LEU A 180 3.63 10.04 -21.32
C LEU A 180 2.73 9.81 -22.53
N GLU A 181 2.82 8.63 -23.16
CA GLU A 181 1.93 8.25 -24.27
C GLU A 181 0.45 8.27 -23.86
N GLU A 182 0.12 7.67 -22.71
CA GLU A 182 -1.24 7.67 -22.17
C GLU A 182 -1.74 9.10 -21.96
N SER A 183 -0.94 9.94 -21.30
CA SER A 183 -1.25 11.35 -21.08
C SER A 183 -1.39 12.13 -22.40
N TYR A 184 -0.52 11.87 -23.38
CA TYR A 184 -0.62 12.47 -24.72
C TYR A 184 -1.94 12.08 -25.40
N GLN A 185 -2.34 10.81 -25.40
CA GLN A 185 -3.58 10.36 -25.98
C GLN A 185 -4.83 10.98 -25.33
N GLU A 186 -4.79 11.18 -24.01
CA GLU A 186 -5.85 11.89 -23.29
C GLU A 186 -5.97 13.35 -23.73
N ARG A 187 -4.84 14.07 -23.82
CA ARG A 187 -4.82 15.48 -24.27
C ARG A 187 -5.22 15.62 -25.74
N ARG A 188 -4.79 14.70 -26.58
CA ARG A 188 -5.21 14.65 -27.98
C ARG A 188 -6.73 14.50 -28.12
N LYS A 189 -7.34 13.60 -27.34
CA LYS A 189 -8.80 13.37 -27.33
C LYS A 189 -9.58 14.57 -26.78
N SER A 190 -9.06 15.26 -25.78
CA SER A 190 -9.68 16.45 -25.19
C SER A 190 -9.50 17.71 -26.04
N GLY A 191 -8.66 17.67 -27.07
CA GLY A 191 -8.35 18.83 -27.91
C GLY A 191 -7.38 19.85 -27.30
N ASP A 192 -6.74 19.51 -26.16
CA ASP A 192 -5.74 20.36 -25.49
C ASP A 192 -4.40 20.29 -26.22
N LYS A 193 -4.31 21.04 -27.34
CA LYS A 193 -3.14 21.00 -28.25
C LYS A 193 -1.85 21.49 -27.58
N GLU A 194 -1.94 22.45 -26.67
CA GLU A 194 -0.75 23.02 -26.01
C GLU A 194 -0.09 21.96 -25.11
N LYS A 195 -0.88 21.28 -24.28
CA LYS A 195 -0.36 20.19 -23.43
C LYS A 195 0.07 18.98 -24.25
N ALA A 196 -0.62 18.66 -25.34
CA ALA A 196 -0.22 17.60 -26.25
C ALA A 196 1.15 17.84 -26.88
N VAL A 197 1.43 19.08 -27.32
CA VAL A 197 2.75 19.47 -27.84
C VAL A 197 3.84 19.35 -26.77
N ALA A 198 3.56 19.80 -25.53
CA ALA A 198 4.52 19.66 -24.44
C ALA A 198 4.88 18.20 -24.15
N LEU A 199 3.89 17.30 -24.14
CA LEU A 199 4.10 15.87 -23.94
C LEU A 199 4.86 15.21 -25.08
N LEU A 200 4.60 15.61 -26.34
CA LEU A 200 5.36 15.12 -27.51
C LEU A 200 6.82 15.57 -27.49
N ARG A 201 7.12 16.78 -27.02
CA ARG A 201 8.52 17.21 -26.82
C ARG A 201 9.25 16.30 -25.83
N ASP A 202 8.58 15.97 -24.70
CA ASP A 202 9.13 15.01 -23.74
C ASP A 202 9.32 13.61 -24.38
N LEU A 203 8.35 13.14 -25.19
CA LEU A 203 8.41 11.85 -25.88
C LEU A 203 9.54 11.75 -26.90
N VAL A 204 9.78 12.78 -27.74
CA VAL A 204 10.89 12.79 -28.70
C VAL A 204 12.25 12.87 -27.99
N GLU A 205 12.32 13.47 -26.80
CA GLU A 205 13.55 13.51 -26.01
C GLU A 205 13.90 12.13 -25.45
N VAL A 206 12.91 11.40 -24.91
CA VAL A 206 13.14 10.09 -24.24
C VAL A 206 13.19 8.92 -25.21
N SER A 207 12.60 9.06 -26.39
CA SER A 207 12.52 8.02 -27.42
C SER A 207 12.87 8.61 -28.80
N PRO A 208 14.12 9.07 -28.99
CA PRO A 208 14.53 9.83 -30.18
C PRO A 208 14.53 9.00 -31.47
N GLN A 209 14.34 7.70 -31.40
CA GLN A 209 14.25 6.80 -32.56
C GLN A 209 12.80 6.59 -33.03
N ASN A 210 11.80 7.15 -32.34
CA ASN A 210 10.38 6.93 -32.67
C ASN A 210 9.90 8.00 -33.63
N GLU A 211 9.83 7.66 -34.91
CA GLU A 211 9.37 8.53 -36.00
C GLU A 211 7.97 9.11 -35.75
N GLY A 212 7.07 8.31 -35.22
CA GLY A 212 5.67 8.69 -34.98
C GLY A 212 5.53 9.92 -34.09
N TYR A 213 6.39 10.07 -33.08
CA TYR A 213 6.34 11.24 -32.20
C TYR A 213 6.77 12.52 -32.90
N TYR A 214 7.77 12.44 -33.78
CA TYR A 214 8.18 13.60 -34.59
C TYR A 214 7.09 14.03 -35.55
N LEU A 215 6.44 13.06 -36.24
CA LEU A 215 5.36 13.35 -37.17
C LEU A 215 4.14 13.98 -36.44
N ASP A 216 3.74 13.44 -35.30
CA ASP A 216 2.66 14.01 -34.50
C ASP A 216 2.99 15.41 -34.00
N LEU A 217 4.23 15.64 -33.53
CA LEU A 217 4.70 16.95 -33.06
C LEU A 217 4.70 18.00 -34.18
N VAL A 218 5.26 17.67 -35.34
CA VAL A 218 5.26 18.53 -36.51
C VAL A 218 3.86 18.92 -36.92
N ASN A 219 2.94 17.95 -36.99
CA ASN A 219 1.54 18.18 -37.35
C ASN A 219 0.84 19.13 -36.40
N LEU A 220 1.03 18.95 -35.06
CA LEU A 220 0.42 19.83 -34.07
C LEU A 220 1.01 21.24 -34.09
N LEU A 221 2.33 21.39 -34.28
CA LEU A 221 3.01 22.68 -34.41
C LEU A 221 2.51 23.44 -35.64
N LEU A 222 2.36 22.80 -36.79
CA LEU A 222 1.78 23.40 -38.01
C LEU A 222 0.33 23.85 -37.77
N GLN A 223 -0.48 23.05 -37.06
CA GLN A 223 -1.86 23.42 -36.69
C GLN A 223 -1.94 24.63 -35.74
N GLN A 224 -0.88 24.90 -34.98
CA GLN A 224 -0.73 26.09 -34.13
C GLN A 224 -0.11 27.29 -34.84
N GLY A 225 0.32 27.15 -36.10
CA GLY A 225 1.00 28.18 -36.86
C GLY A 225 2.51 28.30 -36.55
N ASN A 226 3.05 27.39 -35.75
CA ASN A 226 4.48 27.37 -35.34
C ASN A 226 5.36 26.71 -36.42
N THR A 227 5.34 27.27 -37.62
CA THR A 227 5.99 26.69 -38.84
C THR A 227 7.50 26.54 -38.68
N GLU A 228 8.17 27.51 -38.07
CA GLU A 228 9.64 27.48 -37.90
C GLU A 228 10.07 26.31 -37.00
N GLU A 229 9.41 26.13 -35.84
CA GLU A 229 9.68 25.01 -34.94
C GLU A 229 9.32 23.66 -35.58
N ALA A 230 8.24 23.60 -36.37
CA ALA A 230 7.89 22.41 -37.13
C ALA A 230 8.97 21.95 -38.09
N ILE A 231 9.57 22.89 -38.85
CA ILE A 231 10.67 22.61 -39.78
C ILE A 231 11.92 22.12 -39.03
N GLN A 232 12.29 22.77 -37.92
CA GLN A 232 13.40 22.32 -37.08
C GLN A 232 13.19 20.92 -36.53
N THR A 233 11.98 20.66 -36.02
CA THR A 233 11.60 19.32 -35.46
C THR A 233 11.69 18.25 -36.54
N ALA A 234 11.20 18.50 -37.74
CA ALA A 234 11.32 17.58 -38.89
C ALA A 234 12.78 17.29 -39.25
N GLY A 235 13.61 18.32 -39.29
CA GLY A 235 15.05 18.17 -39.56
C GLY A 235 15.77 17.33 -38.52
N VAL A 236 15.46 17.54 -37.25
CA VAL A 236 15.98 16.71 -36.13
C VAL A 236 15.52 15.27 -36.27
N GLY A 237 14.22 15.01 -36.55
CA GLY A 237 13.68 13.67 -36.74
C GLY A 237 14.45 12.93 -37.84
N VAL A 238 14.59 13.52 -39.03
CA VAL A 238 15.32 12.89 -40.14
C VAL A 238 16.79 12.59 -39.80
N SER A 239 17.42 13.39 -38.96
CA SER A 239 18.84 13.16 -38.58
C SER A 239 19.05 12.07 -37.50
N ARG A 240 18.00 11.70 -36.77
CA ARG A 240 18.09 10.75 -35.63
C ARG A 240 17.50 9.37 -35.95
N ILE A 241 16.68 9.26 -36.97
CA ILE A 241 16.09 8.03 -37.48
C ILE A 241 16.94 7.42 -38.56
#